data_d9266e7f9f3cf704b17916ea487b7074
#
_entry.id   d9266e7f9f3cf704b17916ea487b7074
#
_cell.length_a   1.000
_cell.length_b   1.000
_cell.length_c   1.000
_cell.angle_alpha   90.00
_cell.angle_beta   90.00
_cell.angle_gamma   90.00
#
_symmetry.space_group_name_H-M   'P 1'
#
loop_
_entity.id
_entity.type
_entity.pdbx_description
1 polymer ?
#
loop_
_entity_poly.entity_id
_entity_poly.type
_entity_poly.pdbx_seq_one_letter_code
_entity_poly.pdbx_strand_id
1 'polypeptide(L)'
;MNPDRLPPEVADLRLRTRRFIRDTVMAHEPAPGQQLPQATREKLQAAAKEAKVFAPHVPREYGGQGLPIEHWSPVFQEAGYSPIGPSVLNCMAPDEGNMHMLNLVATEEQKRRYLAPLAAGEARSCFGMTEPHPGAGSDPAALQTTATRRSGRWIIDGHKRFTSGAVGAAFCIVMAHTEADGDAPAGATMFLVDMESPGVRLGEPIHTMDRSIAGGHPHLYFEGCEVDDDAVLGEVGQGFRYAQVRLGPARLTHCMRWLGLARRSLDIALDRAQERELFGAPMKDLGLAQHLIAESVIDIETSDAIISKTAQLLETDPRSGSAMSSVAKVHCSDAIHRVIDRAVQICGGDGVSDGLPLAQYLNEVRPFRIYDGPNETHKWAIARRASTARRRAVEGGEPRQGHAVVRDGIAH
;
A
#
# COMPACT_ATOMS: atom_id res chain seq x y z
N MET A 1 -0.78 7.17 -17.78
CA MET A 1 -1.24 6.20 -18.83
C MET A 1 -2.14 6.94 -19.81
N ASN A 2 -1.87 6.83 -21.11
CA ASN A 2 -2.74 7.48 -22.11
C ASN A 2 -4.16 6.92 -22.00
N PRO A 3 -5.19 7.73 -21.68
CA PRO A 3 -6.58 7.27 -21.52
C PRO A 3 -7.14 6.57 -22.77
N ASP A 4 -6.61 6.87 -23.95
CA ASP A 4 -7.04 6.29 -25.25
C ASP A 4 -6.58 4.82 -25.44
N ARG A 5 -5.78 4.27 -24.52
CA ARG A 5 -5.28 2.89 -24.56
C ARG A 5 -5.91 1.95 -23.52
N LEU A 6 -6.85 2.45 -22.73
CA LEU A 6 -7.54 1.61 -21.74
C LEU A 6 -8.66 0.81 -22.45
N PRO A 7 -8.88 -0.46 -22.03
CA PRO A 7 -10.09 -1.16 -22.42
C PRO A 7 -11.33 -0.32 -22.10
N PRO A 8 -12.37 -0.33 -22.96
CA PRO A 8 -13.55 0.54 -22.78
C PRO A 8 -14.22 0.39 -21.41
N GLU A 9 -14.27 -0.83 -20.87
CA GLU A 9 -14.82 -1.13 -19.56
C GLU A 9 -13.98 -0.53 -18.41
N VAL A 10 -12.66 -0.50 -18.54
CA VAL A 10 -11.76 0.12 -17.56
C VAL A 10 -11.85 1.64 -17.62
N ALA A 11 -11.95 2.20 -18.82
CA ALA A 11 -12.15 3.63 -19.04
C ALA A 11 -13.49 4.11 -18.44
N ASP A 12 -14.56 3.34 -18.64
CA ASP A 12 -15.88 3.62 -18.07
C ASP A 12 -15.84 3.54 -16.53
N LEU A 13 -15.28 2.47 -15.96
CA LEU A 13 -15.14 2.33 -14.52
C LEU A 13 -14.33 3.47 -13.91
N ARG A 14 -13.22 3.87 -14.55
CA ARG A 14 -12.44 5.03 -14.14
C ARG A 14 -13.28 6.31 -14.11
N LEU A 15 -14.05 6.57 -15.15
CA LEU A 15 -14.91 7.77 -15.24
C LEU A 15 -16.02 7.76 -14.18
N ARG A 16 -16.66 6.61 -13.94
CA ARG A 16 -17.65 6.45 -12.85
C ARG A 16 -17.01 6.69 -11.49
N THR A 17 -15.82 6.11 -11.25
CA THR A 17 -15.06 6.31 -10.01
C THR A 17 -14.73 7.79 -9.82
N ARG A 18 -14.23 8.47 -10.84
CA ARG A 18 -13.93 9.90 -10.80
C ARG A 18 -15.14 10.74 -10.40
N ARG A 19 -16.30 10.50 -11.04
CA ARG A 19 -17.55 11.23 -10.71
C ARG A 19 -17.96 10.93 -9.27
N PHE A 20 -17.99 9.68 -8.88
CA PHE A 20 -18.40 9.27 -7.53
C PHE A 20 -17.51 9.89 -6.44
N ILE A 21 -16.18 9.91 -6.64
CA ILE A 21 -15.25 10.52 -5.69
C ILE A 21 -15.50 12.02 -5.59
N ARG A 22 -15.60 12.75 -6.73
CA ARG A 22 -15.73 14.20 -6.73
C ARG A 22 -17.11 14.68 -6.29
N ASP A 23 -18.16 14.02 -6.75
CA ASP A 23 -19.52 14.49 -6.55
C ASP A 23 -20.15 13.99 -5.23
N THR A 24 -19.63 12.87 -4.68
CA THR A 24 -20.21 12.24 -3.50
C THR A 24 -19.22 12.16 -2.34
N VAL A 25 -18.02 11.60 -2.54
CA VAL A 25 -17.11 11.28 -1.43
C VAL A 25 -16.48 12.53 -0.82
N MET A 26 -15.99 13.45 -1.65
CA MET A 26 -15.25 14.64 -1.19
C MET A 26 -16.07 15.53 -0.25
N ALA A 27 -17.38 15.58 -0.40
CA ALA A 27 -18.25 16.34 0.50
C ALA A 27 -18.33 15.76 1.94
N HIS A 28 -17.81 14.56 2.14
CA HIS A 28 -17.81 13.87 3.43
C HIS A 28 -16.40 13.70 4.01
N GLU A 29 -15.40 14.37 3.44
CA GLU A 29 -14.06 14.36 4.02
C GLU A 29 -14.09 14.98 5.41
N PRO A 30 -13.50 14.29 6.42
CA PRO A 30 -13.48 14.80 7.78
C PRO A 30 -12.57 16.03 7.88
N ALA A 31 -12.85 16.89 8.86
CA ALA A 31 -11.96 18.00 9.18
C ALA A 31 -10.54 17.51 9.54
N PRO A 32 -9.51 18.36 9.38
CA PRO A 32 -8.14 18.02 9.71
C PRO A 32 -8.00 17.35 11.09
N GLY A 33 -7.28 16.23 11.15
CA GLY A 33 -7.06 15.46 12.39
C GLY A 33 -8.22 14.56 12.82
N GLN A 34 -9.35 14.56 12.14
CA GLN A 34 -10.49 13.68 12.41
C GLN A 34 -10.48 12.45 11.52
N GLN A 35 -11.08 11.36 12.00
CA GLN A 35 -11.31 10.15 11.21
C GLN A 35 -12.73 10.13 10.63
N LEU A 36 -12.90 9.44 9.49
CA LEU A 36 -14.22 9.21 8.90
C LEU A 36 -15.07 8.36 9.85
N PRO A 37 -16.26 8.84 10.31
CA PRO A 37 -17.14 8.05 11.15
C PRO A 37 -17.59 6.75 10.46
N GLN A 38 -17.67 5.66 11.22
CA GLN A 38 -18.03 4.34 10.71
C GLN A 38 -19.36 4.34 9.94
N ALA A 39 -20.41 4.96 10.51
CA ALA A 39 -21.73 5.05 9.87
C ALA A 39 -21.70 5.83 8.54
N THR A 40 -20.84 6.87 8.44
CA THR A 40 -20.64 7.62 7.19
C THR A 40 -19.93 6.75 6.16
N ARG A 41 -18.89 6.01 6.57
CA ARG A 41 -18.18 5.06 5.71
C ARG A 41 -19.14 4.02 5.13
N GLU A 42 -19.96 3.39 5.97
CA GLU A 42 -20.93 2.37 5.54
C GLU A 42 -21.95 2.92 4.55
N LYS A 43 -22.47 4.12 4.80
CA LYS A 43 -23.39 4.82 3.88
C LYS A 43 -22.73 5.07 2.52
N LEU A 44 -21.49 5.55 2.52
CA LEU A 44 -20.75 5.80 1.29
C LEU A 44 -20.38 4.51 0.56
N GLN A 45 -20.08 3.41 1.28
CA GLN A 45 -19.86 2.10 0.67
C GLN A 45 -21.12 1.55 0.00
N ALA A 46 -22.30 1.72 0.62
CA ALA A 46 -23.57 1.37 -0.01
C ALA A 46 -23.79 2.14 -1.32
N ALA A 47 -23.55 3.46 -1.30
CA ALA A 47 -23.61 4.27 -2.52
C ALA A 47 -22.57 3.88 -3.57
N ALA A 48 -21.35 3.46 -3.16
CA ALA A 48 -20.32 2.97 -4.08
C ALA A 48 -20.73 1.65 -4.78
N LYS A 49 -21.44 0.76 -4.07
CA LYS A 49 -22.01 -0.46 -4.62
C LYS A 49 -23.09 -0.14 -5.68
N GLU A 50 -24.01 0.77 -5.38
CA GLU A 50 -25.04 1.26 -6.31
C GLU A 50 -24.41 1.90 -7.56
N ALA A 51 -23.35 2.70 -7.40
CA ALA A 51 -22.60 3.31 -8.48
C ALA A 51 -21.72 2.31 -9.26
N LYS A 52 -21.62 1.05 -8.81
CA LYS A 52 -20.80 -0.03 -9.40
C LYS A 52 -19.31 0.35 -9.47
N VAL A 53 -18.78 0.96 -8.41
CA VAL A 53 -17.36 1.34 -8.27
C VAL A 53 -16.69 0.69 -7.07
N PHE A 54 -17.44 -0.06 -6.27
CA PHE A 54 -16.97 -0.73 -5.05
C PHE A 54 -16.05 -1.91 -5.38
N ALA A 55 -15.01 -2.13 -4.57
CA ALA A 55 -14.09 -3.27 -4.60
C ALA A 55 -13.52 -3.57 -6.01
N PRO A 56 -12.85 -2.62 -6.68
CA PRO A 56 -12.47 -2.74 -8.08
C PRO A 56 -11.55 -3.92 -8.39
N HIS A 57 -10.69 -4.31 -7.45
CA HIS A 57 -9.69 -5.38 -7.57
C HIS A 57 -10.19 -6.77 -7.16
N VAL A 58 -11.34 -6.85 -6.49
CA VAL A 58 -11.88 -8.09 -5.95
C VAL A 58 -12.60 -8.87 -7.06
N PRO A 59 -12.47 -10.22 -7.11
CA PRO A 59 -13.17 -11.04 -8.07
C PRO A 59 -14.69 -10.82 -8.04
N ARG A 60 -15.33 -10.97 -9.20
CA ARG A 60 -16.78 -10.75 -9.36
C ARG A 60 -17.63 -11.70 -8.52
N GLU A 61 -17.15 -12.91 -8.27
CA GLU A 61 -17.82 -13.89 -7.41
C GLU A 61 -17.98 -13.44 -5.96
N TYR A 62 -17.11 -12.52 -5.50
CA TYR A 62 -17.20 -11.86 -4.19
C TYR A 62 -17.78 -10.44 -4.26
N GLY A 63 -18.44 -10.08 -5.37
CA GLY A 63 -19.11 -8.79 -5.54
C GLY A 63 -18.22 -7.63 -5.99
N GLY A 64 -16.96 -7.86 -6.33
CA GLY A 64 -16.06 -6.86 -6.89
C GLY A 64 -16.20 -6.63 -8.39
N GLN A 65 -15.34 -5.77 -8.95
CA GLN A 65 -15.35 -5.48 -10.39
C GLN A 65 -14.44 -6.43 -11.19
N GLY A 66 -13.57 -7.22 -10.53
CA GLY A 66 -12.73 -8.24 -11.15
C GLY A 66 -11.63 -7.68 -12.06
N LEU A 67 -11.12 -6.48 -11.77
CA LEU A 67 -10.03 -5.93 -12.58
C LEU A 67 -8.74 -6.74 -12.40
N PRO A 68 -8.02 -7.08 -13.46
CA PRO A 68 -6.65 -7.58 -13.39
C PRO A 68 -5.71 -6.47 -12.90
N ILE A 69 -4.59 -6.85 -12.28
CA ILE A 69 -3.69 -5.92 -11.60
C ILE A 69 -3.13 -4.82 -12.52
N GLU A 70 -2.93 -5.12 -13.80
CA GLU A 70 -2.45 -4.16 -14.80
C GLU A 70 -3.43 -2.99 -15.03
N HIS A 71 -4.71 -3.18 -14.64
CA HIS A 71 -5.77 -2.18 -14.79
C HIS A 71 -6.22 -1.52 -13.48
N TRP A 72 -5.58 -1.83 -12.34
CA TRP A 72 -5.93 -1.22 -11.06
C TRP A 72 -5.60 0.28 -11.03
N SER A 73 -4.45 0.67 -11.58
CA SER A 73 -3.91 2.01 -11.41
C SER A 73 -4.86 3.15 -11.80
N PRO A 74 -5.54 3.12 -12.96
CA PRO A 74 -6.45 4.20 -13.34
C PRO A 74 -7.59 4.41 -12.36
N VAL A 75 -8.10 3.32 -11.75
CA VAL A 75 -9.23 3.36 -10.81
C VAL A 75 -8.76 3.74 -9.40
N PHE A 76 -7.63 3.16 -8.95
CA PHE A 76 -7.06 3.46 -7.64
C PHE A 76 -6.56 4.90 -7.52
N GLN A 77 -6.05 5.50 -8.60
CA GLN A 77 -5.70 6.92 -8.62
C GLN A 77 -6.93 7.81 -8.46
N GLU A 78 -8.05 7.50 -9.16
CA GLU A 78 -9.28 8.27 -8.96
C GLU A 78 -9.85 8.09 -7.54
N ALA A 79 -9.78 6.86 -6.97
CA ALA A 79 -10.13 6.63 -5.57
C ALA A 79 -9.25 7.46 -4.62
N GLY A 80 -7.94 7.44 -4.82
CA GLY A 80 -6.94 8.16 -4.02
C GLY A 80 -6.95 9.68 -4.19
N TYR A 81 -7.73 10.24 -5.12
CA TYR A 81 -7.95 11.68 -5.23
C TYR A 81 -8.62 12.26 -3.97
N SER A 82 -9.29 11.41 -3.18
CA SER A 82 -9.75 11.72 -1.83
C SER A 82 -9.03 10.82 -0.81
N PRO A 83 -8.55 11.33 0.34
CA PRO A 83 -7.88 10.51 1.35
C PRO A 83 -8.79 9.41 1.92
N ILE A 84 -10.11 9.60 1.91
CA ILE A 84 -11.09 8.61 2.36
C ILE A 84 -11.63 7.73 1.22
N GLY A 85 -11.42 8.12 -0.04
CA GLY A 85 -11.93 7.41 -1.20
C GLY A 85 -11.52 5.93 -1.26
N PRO A 86 -10.26 5.55 -1.02
CA PRO A 86 -9.86 4.14 -0.99
C PRO A 86 -10.60 3.31 0.08
N SER A 87 -10.88 3.88 1.26
CA SER A 87 -11.66 3.22 2.31
C SER A 87 -13.13 3.04 1.92
N VAL A 88 -13.70 4.03 1.23
CA VAL A 88 -15.08 3.97 0.71
C VAL A 88 -15.21 2.95 -0.41
N LEU A 89 -14.22 2.84 -1.29
CA LEU A 89 -14.25 1.87 -2.39
C LEU A 89 -13.71 0.48 -2.00
N ASN A 90 -13.45 0.23 -0.72
CA ASN A 90 -12.90 -1.04 -0.21
C ASN A 90 -11.59 -1.45 -0.91
N CYS A 91 -10.74 -0.47 -1.22
CA CYS A 91 -9.43 -0.67 -1.82
C CYS A 91 -8.30 0.00 -1.01
N MET A 92 -8.50 0.14 0.31
CA MET A 92 -7.53 0.69 1.27
C MET A 92 -6.76 -0.43 1.97
N ALA A 93 -5.51 -0.15 2.34
CA ALA A 93 -4.74 -1.00 3.23
C ALA A 93 -5.37 -1.03 4.66
N PRO A 94 -5.27 -2.15 5.36
CA PRO A 94 -4.62 -3.41 4.99
C PRO A 94 -5.51 -4.36 4.17
N ASP A 95 -6.81 -4.05 4.06
CA ASP A 95 -7.84 -4.95 3.55
C ASP A 95 -7.59 -5.38 2.10
N GLU A 96 -7.18 -4.45 1.21
CA GLU A 96 -6.96 -4.80 -0.19
C GLU A 96 -5.84 -5.83 -0.38
N GLY A 97 -4.75 -5.69 0.38
CA GLY A 97 -3.65 -6.66 0.35
C GLY A 97 -4.04 -8.00 0.98
N ASN A 98 -4.83 -7.97 2.06
CA ASN A 98 -5.35 -9.16 2.71
C ASN A 98 -6.33 -9.90 1.79
N MET A 99 -7.26 -9.19 1.11
CA MET A 99 -8.18 -9.78 0.14
C MET A 99 -7.42 -10.44 -1.02
N HIS A 100 -6.40 -9.76 -1.57
CA HIS A 100 -5.58 -10.33 -2.65
C HIS A 100 -4.88 -11.63 -2.19
N MET A 101 -4.27 -11.64 -1.02
CA MET A 101 -3.59 -12.82 -0.48
C MET A 101 -4.58 -13.95 -0.17
N LEU A 102 -5.70 -13.66 0.49
CA LEU A 102 -6.72 -14.66 0.81
C LEU A 102 -7.27 -15.30 -0.47
N ASN A 103 -7.50 -14.52 -1.51
CA ASN A 103 -7.97 -15.06 -2.80
C ASN A 103 -7.01 -16.09 -3.40
N LEU A 104 -5.70 -15.90 -3.23
CA LEU A 104 -4.67 -16.76 -3.82
C LEU A 104 -4.23 -17.93 -2.92
N VAL A 105 -4.31 -17.78 -1.61
CA VAL A 105 -3.65 -18.70 -0.66
C VAL A 105 -4.65 -19.46 0.21
N ALA A 106 -5.81 -18.84 0.52
CA ALA A 106 -6.78 -19.42 1.44
C ALA A 106 -7.52 -20.62 0.85
N THR A 107 -7.91 -21.56 1.70
CA THR A 107 -8.83 -22.64 1.35
C THR A 107 -10.22 -22.08 1.05
N GLU A 108 -11.08 -22.84 0.37
CA GLU A 108 -12.46 -22.40 0.08
C GLU A 108 -13.28 -22.10 1.36
N GLU A 109 -13.02 -22.87 2.46
CA GLU A 109 -13.64 -22.61 3.75
C GLU A 109 -13.19 -21.27 4.34
N GLN A 110 -11.87 -21.03 4.32
CA GLN A 110 -11.29 -19.77 4.77
C GLN A 110 -11.76 -18.59 3.91
N LYS A 111 -11.90 -18.77 2.59
CA LYS A 111 -12.46 -17.73 1.72
C LYS A 111 -13.90 -17.40 2.07
N ARG A 112 -14.74 -18.40 2.32
CA ARG A 112 -16.13 -18.17 2.76
C ARG A 112 -16.20 -17.43 4.09
N ARG A 113 -15.34 -17.81 5.04
CA ARG A 113 -15.35 -17.23 6.39
C ARG A 113 -14.75 -15.82 6.46
N TYR A 114 -13.66 -15.56 5.74
CA TYR A 114 -12.86 -14.35 5.88
C TYR A 114 -12.86 -13.45 4.64
N LEU A 115 -12.68 -14.01 3.44
CA LEU A 115 -12.62 -13.21 2.22
C LEU A 115 -13.98 -12.65 1.82
N ALA A 116 -15.02 -13.46 1.83
CA ALA A 116 -16.35 -13.04 1.36
C ALA A 116 -16.91 -11.84 2.16
N PRO A 117 -16.95 -11.83 3.52
CA PRO A 117 -17.43 -10.67 4.27
C PRO A 117 -16.48 -9.47 4.15
N LEU A 118 -15.16 -9.70 4.03
CA LEU A 118 -14.19 -8.62 3.81
C LEU A 118 -14.40 -7.96 2.45
N ALA A 119 -14.56 -8.75 1.39
CA ALA A 119 -14.84 -8.28 0.04
C ALA A 119 -16.18 -7.54 -0.06
N ALA A 120 -17.19 -7.99 0.67
CA ALA A 120 -18.48 -7.31 0.78
C ALA A 120 -18.41 -5.99 1.60
N GLY A 121 -17.31 -5.71 2.29
CA GLY A 121 -17.18 -4.54 3.19
C GLY A 121 -17.98 -4.67 4.48
N GLU A 122 -18.44 -5.87 4.81
CA GLU A 122 -19.17 -6.22 6.05
C GLU A 122 -18.20 -6.43 7.22
N ALA A 123 -16.95 -6.81 6.92
CA ALA A 123 -15.87 -6.96 7.87
C ALA A 123 -14.69 -6.08 7.49
N ARG A 124 -13.78 -5.87 8.46
CA ARG A 124 -12.43 -5.35 8.24
C ARG A 124 -11.42 -6.33 8.82
N SER A 125 -10.19 -6.25 8.35
CA SER A 125 -9.10 -7.09 8.78
C SER A 125 -7.89 -6.27 9.21
N CYS A 126 -6.92 -6.94 9.83
CA CYS A 126 -5.61 -6.37 10.05
C CYS A 126 -4.50 -7.40 9.77
N PHE A 127 -3.26 -6.93 9.73
CA PHE A 127 -2.09 -7.76 9.45
C PHE A 127 -1.03 -7.57 10.54
N GLY A 128 -0.83 -8.60 11.36
CA GLY A 128 0.09 -8.60 12.49
C GLY A 128 1.46 -9.17 12.12
N MET A 129 2.36 -8.32 11.60
CA MET A 129 3.74 -8.71 11.25
C MET A 129 4.76 -7.99 12.13
N THR A 130 4.68 -6.66 12.21
CA THR A 130 5.65 -5.82 12.91
C THR A 130 5.56 -5.99 14.42
N GLU A 131 6.72 -6.02 15.09
CA GLU A 131 6.87 -6.20 16.53
C GLU A 131 7.69 -5.07 17.15
N PRO A 132 7.61 -4.84 18.47
CA PRO A 132 8.57 -3.98 19.16
C PRO A 132 9.97 -4.61 19.15
N HIS A 133 11.00 -3.76 19.29
CA HIS A 133 12.37 -4.25 19.45
C HIS A 133 12.46 -5.23 20.63
N PRO A 134 13.21 -6.36 20.50
CA PRO A 134 14.09 -6.78 19.38
C PRO A 134 13.40 -7.57 18.27
N GLY A 135 12.06 -7.58 18.20
CA GLY A 135 11.31 -8.37 17.23
C GLY A 135 11.29 -7.81 15.81
N ALA A 136 10.45 -8.42 14.96
CA ALA A 136 10.35 -8.13 13.54
C ALA A 136 9.97 -6.68 13.24
N GLY A 137 10.82 -6.01 12.45
CA GLY A 137 10.60 -4.67 11.94
C GLY A 137 11.03 -4.60 10.49
N SER A 138 12.09 -3.81 10.20
CA SER A 138 12.73 -3.76 8.89
C SER A 138 13.39 -5.09 8.51
N ASP A 139 13.80 -5.88 9.50
CA ASP A 139 14.21 -7.28 9.36
C ASP A 139 13.06 -8.18 9.81
N PRO A 140 12.34 -8.82 8.88
CA PRO A 140 11.24 -9.72 9.24
C PRO A 140 11.72 -11.05 9.82
N ALA A 141 13.00 -11.40 9.68
CA ALA A 141 13.56 -12.64 10.25
C ALA A 141 13.71 -12.58 11.79
N ALA A 142 13.65 -11.37 12.38
CA ALA A 142 13.71 -11.17 13.82
C ALA A 142 12.38 -11.45 14.57
N LEU A 143 11.48 -12.23 13.97
CA LEU A 143 10.14 -12.53 14.49
C LEU A 143 10.23 -13.20 15.87
N GLN A 144 9.58 -12.61 16.88
CA GLN A 144 9.55 -13.08 18.28
C GLN A 144 8.20 -13.70 18.67
N THR A 145 7.09 -13.32 18.02
CA THR A 145 5.80 -13.98 18.21
C THR A 145 5.94 -15.45 17.83
N THR A 146 5.54 -16.35 18.71
CA THR A 146 5.63 -17.80 18.50
C THR A 146 4.26 -18.43 18.36
N ALA A 147 4.20 -19.54 17.64
CA ALA A 147 3.06 -20.44 17.64
C ALA A 147 3.57 -21.87 17.92
N THR A 148 3.12 -22.45 19.03
CA THR A 148 3.53 -23.79 19.48
C THR A 148 2.36 -24.73 19.34
N ARG A 149 2.58 -25.91 18.72
CA ARG A 149 1.56 -26.94 18.59
C ARG A 149 1.45 -27.79 19.86
N ARG A 150 0.25 -27.86 20.44
CA ARG A 150 -0.04 -28.67 21.63
C ARG A 150 -1.41 -29.34 21.46
N SER A 151 -1.46 -30.64 21.64
CA SER A 151 -2.71 -31.45 21.61
C SER A 151 -3.57 -31.20 20.37
N GLY A 152 -2.94 -30.99 19.20
CA GLY A 152 -3.63 -30.75 17.93
C GLY A 152 -4.13 -29.32 17.71
N ARG A 153 -3.73 -28.38 18.57
CA ARG A 153 -4.04 -26.94 18.44
C ARG A 153 -2.76 -26.10 18.45
N TRP A 154 -2.82 -24.90 17.92
CA TRP A 154 -1.74 -23.93 17.99
C TRP A 154 -2.00 -22.94 19.12
N ILE A 155 -0.97 -22.65 19.89
CA ILE A 155 -0.97 -21.63 20.94
C ILE A 155 -0.07 -20.50 20.49
N ILE A 156 -0.64 -19.32 20.30
CA ILE A 156 0.06 -18.12 19.81
C ILE A 156 0.34 -17.22 21.00
N ASP A 157 1.62 -16.86 21.16
CA ASP A 157 2.11 -15.91 22.15
C ASP A 157 2.97 -14.85 21.50
N GLY A 158 2.69 -13.58 21.77
CA GLY A 158 3.48 -12.49 21.23
C GLY A 158 2.86 -11.11 21.28
N HIS A 159 3.61 -10.14 20.75
CA HIS A 159 3.25 -8.74 20.78
C HIS A 159 3.50 -8.08 19.42
N LYS A 160 2.44 -7.61 18.78
CA LYS A 160 2.50 -6.86 17.53
C LYS A 160 2.30 -5.36 17.78
N ARG A 161 2.92 -4.54 16.92
CA ARG A 161 2.75 -3.08 16.94
C ARG A 161 2.53 -2.54 15.53
N PHE A 162 2.00 -1.34 15.46
CA PHE A 162 1.57 -0.75 14.18
C PHE A 162 0.63 -1.68 13.41
N THR A 163 -0.28 -2.36 14.14
CA THR A 163 -1.26 -3.26 13.53
C THR A 163 -2.39 -2.43 12.93
N SER A 164 -2.14 -1.93 11.72
CA SER A 164 -3.05 -1.00 11.05
C SER A 164 -4.42 -1.61 10.86
N GLY A 165 -5.46 -0.84 11.19
CA GLY A 165 -6.85 -1.25 11.04
C GLY A 165 -7.39 -2.14 12.15
N ALA A 166 -6.62 -2.48 13.19
CA ALA A 166 -7.02 -3.49 14.18
C ALA A 166 -8.21 -3.08 15.05
N VAL A 167 -8.42 -1.78 15.33
CA VAL A 167 -9.63 -1.36 16.05
C VAL A 167 -10.85 -1.60 15.17
N GLY A 168 -11.72 -2.52 15.60
CA GLY A 168 -12.93 -2.93 14.87
C GLY A 168 -12.65 -3.85 13.65
N ALA A 169 -11.47 -4.45 13.56
CA ALA A 169 -11.24 -5.58 12.66
C ALA A 169 -11.97 -6.83 13.18
N ALA A 170 -12.50 -7.65 12.29
CA ALA A 170 -13.09 -8.94 12.65
C ALA A 170 -12.02 -10.01 12.87
N PHE A 171 -10.92 -9.97 12.12
CA PHE A 171 -9.82 -10.91 12.23
C PHE A 171 -8.47 -10.26 11.93
N CYS A 172 -7.41 -10.91 12.40
CA CYS A 172 -6.01 -10.59 12.12
C CYS A 172 -5.35 -11.73 11.36
N ILE A 173 -4.58 -11.41 10.33
CA ILE A 173 -3.61 -12.34 9.77
C ILE A 173 -2.31 -12.17 10.55
N VAL A 174 -1.96 -13.14 11.37
CA VAL A 174 -0.83 -13.08 12.31
C VAL A 174 0.35 -13.86 11.76
N MET A 175 1.52 -13.25 11.73
CA MET A 175 2.79 -13.97 11.51
C MET A 175 3.39 -14.38 12.84
N ALA A 176 3.63 -15.68 13.01
CA ALA A 176 4.29 -16.24 14.17
C ALA A 176 5.39 -17.24 13.75
N HIS A 177 6.44 -17.33 14.54
CA HIS A 177 7.48 -18.35 14.37
C HIS A 177 6.95 -19.71 14.84
N THR A 178 7.15 -20.74 14.02
CA THR A 178 6.87 -22.14 14.36
C THR A 178 8.15 -22.93 14.29
N GLU A 179 8.33 -23.86 15.22
CA GLU A 179 9.38 -24.86 15.15
C GLU A 179 9.10 -25.88 14.05
N ALA A 180 10.13 -26.64 13.65
CA ALA A 180 9.95 -27.73 12.71
C ALA A 180 8.99 -28.80 13.28
N ASP A 181 8.02 -29.23 12.45
CA ASP A 181 7.04 -30.26 12.83
C ASP A 181 6.86 -31.23 11.67
N GLY A 182 7.35 -32.47 11.82
CA GLY A 182 7.38 -33.46 10.76
C GLY A 182 8.19 -32.96 9.55
N ASP A 183 7.57 -32.92 8.38
CA ASP A 183 8.18 -32.40 7.14
C ASP A 183 8.14 -30.88 7.02
N ALA A 184 7.44 -30.18 7.90
CA ALA A 184 7.34 -28.73 7.88
C ALA A 184 8.61 -28.07 8.47
N PRO A 185 9.27 -27.15 7.76
CA PRO A 185 10.46 -26.48 8.26
C PRO A 185 10.11 -25.48 9.36
N ALA A 186 11.05 -25.24 10.28
CA ALA A 186 10.97 -24.12 11.18
C ALA A 186 10.93 -22.80 10.38
N GLY A 187 10.12 -21.83 10.83
CA GLY A 187 10.03 -20.53 10.17
C GLY A 187 8.77 -19.76 10.51
N ALA A 188 8.52 -18.69 9.77
CA ALA A 188 7.28 -17.94 9.92
C ALA A 188 6.09 -18.72 9.34
N THR A 189 4.99 -18.74 10.08
CA THR A 189 3.68 -19.26 9.66
C THR A 189 2.64 -18.16 9.78
N MET A 190 1.63 -18.15 8.92
CA MET A 190 0.50 -17.24 9.02
C MET A 190 -0.71 -17.91 9.61
N PHE A 191 -1.40 -17.21 10.50
CA PHE A 191 -2.62 -17.68 11.14
C PHE A 191 -3.75 -16.66 10.95
N LEU A 192 -4.95 -17.17 10.66
CA LEU A 192 -6.20 -16.40 10.67
C LEU A 192 -6.77 -16.45 12.09
N VAL A 193 -6.76 -15.33 12.78
CA VAL A 193 -7.17 -15.24 14.19
C VAL A 193 -8.32 -14.24 14.31
N ASP A 194 -9.47 -14.70 14.80
CA ASP A 194 -10.59 -13.81 15.08
C ASP A 194 -10.22 -12.85 16.22
N MET A 195 -10.54 -11.58 16.09
CA MET A 195 -10.15 -10.56 17.08
C MET A 195 -10.82 -10.71 18.43
N GLU A 196 -11.92 -11.46 18.49
CA GLU A 196 -12.65 -11.78 19.73
C GLU A 196 -12.19 -13.10 20.38
N SER A 197 -11.19 -13.78 19.81
CA SER A 197 -10.67 -15.02 20.39
C SER A 197 -10.07 -14.79 21.78
N PRO A 198 -10.29 -15.73 22.72
CA PRO A 198 -9.61 -15.68 24.01
C PRO A 198 -8.09 -15.61 23.82
N GLY A 199 -7.43 -14.76 24.61
CA GLY A 199 -6.00 -14.49 24.49
C GLY A 199 -5.62 -13.44 23.44
N VAL A 200 -6.56 -12.88 22.67
CA VAL A 200 -6.34 -11.69 21.85
C VAL A 200 -6.68 -10.45 22.64
N ARG A 201 -5.75 -9.52 22.73
CA ARG A 201 -5.97 -8.25 23.45
C ARG A 201 -5.48 -7.07 22.61
N LEU A 202 -6.41 -6.18 22.30
CA LEU A 202 -6.11 -4.88 21.70
C LEU A 202 -5.39 -4.01 22.74
N GLY A 203 -4.25 -3.44 22.33
CA GLY A 203 -3.46 -2.55 23.19
C GLY A 203 -3.66 -1.07 22.87
N GLU A 204 -2.81 -0.24 23.44
CA GLU A 204 -2.87 1.20 23.29
C GLU A 204 -2.69 1.64 21.82
N PRO A 205 -3.41 2.68 21.38
CA PRO A 205 -3.21 3.25 20.06
C PRO A 205 -1.85 3.92 19.95
N ILE A 206 -1.19 3.72 18.82
CA ILE A 206 0.04 4.45 18.46
C ILE A 206 -0.38 5.65 17.61
N HIS A 207 -0.16 6.86 18.14
CA HIS A 207 -0.48 8.08 17.43
C HIS A 207 0.58 8.37 16.37
N THR A 208 0.16 8.32 15.10
CA THR A 208 0.99 8.55 13.92
C THR A 208 0.63 9.88 13.24
N MET A 209 1.36 10.25 12.19
CA MET A 209 1.08 11.47 11.41
C MET A 209 -0.17 11.31 10.56
N ASP A 210 -0.38 10.12 9.98
CA ASP A 210 -1.52 9.76 9.14
C ASP A 210 -2.78 9.50 9.99
N ARG A 211 -3.94 9.81 9.40
CA ARG A 211 -5.25 9.70 10.06
C ARG A 211 -6.31 8.99 9.21
N SER A 212 -6.02 8.72 7.93
CA SER A 212 -7.01 8.17 7.00
C SER A 212 -7.32 6.68 7.22
N ILE A 213 -6.48 5.94 7.95
CA ILE A 213 -6.66 4.51 8.19
C ILE A 213 -7.70 4.30 9.29
N ALA A 214 -8.84 3.73 8.91
CA ALA A 214 -9.86 3.31 9.86
C ALA A 214 -9.30 2.25 10.82
N GLY A 215 -9.54 2.41 12.14
CA GLY A 215 -9.01 1.50 13.16
C GLY A 215 -7.58 1.77 13.59
N GLY A 216 -6.94 2.84 13.09
CA GLY A 216 -5.64 3.32 13.54
C GLY A 216 -4.51 2.28 13.52
N HIS A 217 -3.54 2.46 14.40
CA HIS A 217 -2.31 1.66 14.46
C HIS A 217 -1.99 1.20 15.90
N PRO A 218 -2.84 0.36 16.54
CA PRO A 218 -2.62 -0.04 17.93
C PRO A 218 -1.54 -1.11 18.08
N HIS A 219 -1.19 -1.36 19.35
CA HIS A 219 -0.56 -2.60 19.75
C HIS A 219 -1.59 -3.74 19.74
N LEU A 220 -1.12 -4.97 19.53
CA LEU A 220 -1.94 -6.18 19.58
C LEU A 220 -1.15 -7.28 20.30
N TYR A 221 -1.76 -7.89 21.31
CA TYR A 221 -1.15 -8.92 22.13
C TYR A 221 -1.86 -10.24 21.92
N PHE A 222 -1.06 -11.32 21.90
CA PHE A 222 -1.49 -12.70 21.91
C PHE A 222 -0.94 -13.34 23.18
N GLU A 223 -1.80 -13.79 24.06
CA GLU A 223 -1.49 -14.28 25.39
C GLU A 223 -2.13 -15.66 25.56
N GLY A 224 -1.43 -16.71 25.09
CA GLY A 224 -1.96 -18.07 25.03
C GLY A 224 -3.17 -18.21 24.10
N CYS A 225 -3.19 -17.48 22.99
CA CYS A 225 -4.29 -17.53 22.03
C CYS A 225 -4.32 -18.89 21.31
N GLU A 226 -5.37 -19.68 21.58
CA GLU A 226 -5.54 -20.99 20.96
C GLU A 226 -6.31 -20.90 19.64
N VAL A 227 -5.76 -21.54 18.60
CA VAL A 227 -6.42 -21.69 17.29
C VAL A 227 -6.27 -23.13 16.79
N ASP A 228 -7.20 -23.58 15.97
CA ASP A 228 -7.18 -24.91 15.36
C ASP A 228 -6.26 -24.95 14.11
N ASP A 229 -5.98 -26.16 13.61
CA ASP A 229 -5.12 -26.33 12.43
C ASP A 229 -5.69 -25.64 11.18
N ASP A 230 -6.99 -25.47 11.08
CA ASP A 230 -7.68 -24.78 9.99
C ASP A 230 -7.47 -23.24 9.98
N ALA A 231 -6.91 -22.70 11.07
CA ALA A 231 -6.49 -21.30 11.14
C ALA A 231 -5.18 -21.04 10.37
N VAL A 232 -4.40 -22.07 10.03
CA VAL A 232 -3.16 -21.90 9.26
C VAL A 232 -3.50 -21.41 7.84
N LEU A 233 -2.97 -20.25 7.47
CA LEU A 233 -3.11 -19.70 6.13
C LEU A 233 -1.94 -20.14 5.26
N GLY A 234 -2.21 -21.04 4.33
CA GLY A 234 -1.21 -21.70 3.50
C GLY A 234 -0.50 -22.85 4.22
N GLU A 235 0.83 -22.90 4.18
CA GLU A 235 1.66 -23.97 4.70
C GLU A 235 2.48 -23.51 5.91
N VAL A 236 2.67 -24.40 6.90
CA VAL A 236 3.52 -24.16 8.08
C VAL A 236 4.95 -23.89 7.64
N GLY A 237 5.60 -22.89 8.24
CA GLY A 237 6.97 -22.47 7.93
C GLY A 237 7.13 -21.67 6.62
N GLN A 238 6.06 -21.43 5.84
CA GLN A 238 6.09 -20.73 4.55
C GLN A 238 5.55 -19.28 4.61
N GLY A 239 5.29 -18.75 5.80
CA GLY A 239 4.65 -17.45 5.98
C GLY A 239 5.35 -16.29 5.26
N PHE A 240 6.68 -16.26 5.20
CA PHE A 240 7.40 -15.22 4.45
C PHE A 240 7.16 -15.29 2.94
N ARG A 241 6.99 -16.48 2.38
CA ARG A 241 6.64 -16.64 0.97
C ARG A 241 5.28 -16.01 0.68
N TYR A 242 4.30 -16.28 1.53
CA TYR A 242 2.95 -15.71 1.40
C TYR A 242 2.92 -14.22 1.72
N ALA A 243 3.74 -13.74 2.66
CA ALA A 243 3.91 -12.32 2.89
C ALA A 243 4.35 -11.57 1.62
N GLN A 244 5.21 -12.16 0.77
CA GLN A 244 5.61 -11.53 -0.49
C GLN A 244 4.48 -11.52 -1.54
N VAL A 245 3.59 -12.52 -1.55
CA VAL A 245 2.36 -12.53 -2.38
C VAL A 245 1.50 -11.31 -2.04
N ARG A 246 1.35 -11.00 -0.75
CA ARG A 246 0.61 -9.83 -0.28
C ARG A 246 1.35 -8.52 -0.56
N LEU A 247 2.61 -8.44 -0.16
CA LEU A 247 3.37 -7.18 -0.11
C LEU A 247 3.77 -6.64 -1.50
N GLY A 248 3.93 -7.51 -2.50
CA GLY A 248 4.25 -7.09 -3.86
C GLY A 248 3.20 -6.14 -4.44
N PRO A 249 1.95 -6.60 -4.59
CA PRO A 249 0.83 -5.76 -5.01
C PRO A 249 0.52 -4.62 -4.04
N ALA A 250 0.54 -4.85 -2.72
CA ALA A 250 0.21 -3.83 -1.71
C ALA A 250 1.11 -2.58 -1.82
N ARG A 251 2.42 -2.74 -2.03
CA ARG A 251 3.34 -1.62 -2.28
C ARG A 251 2.91 -0.80 -3.49
N LEU A 252 2.45 -1.49 -4.54
CA LEU A 252 2.03 -0.83 -5.77
C LEU A 252 0.69 -0.11 -5.60
N THR A 253 -0.27 -0.68 -4.85
CA THR A 253 -1.54 -0.01 -4.56
C THR A 253 -1.36 1.25 -3.73
N HIS A 254 -0.38 1.29 -2.82
CA HIS A 254 0.01 2.52 -2.15
C HIS A 254 0.52 3.57 -3.13
N CYS A 255 1.38 3.19 -4.09
CA CYS A 255 1.84 4.12 -5.14
C CYS A 255 0.64 4.69 -5.92
N MET A 256 -0.30 3.84 -6.31
CA MET A 256 -1.50 4.24 -7.08
C MET A 256 -2.38 5.24 -6.31
N ARG A 257 -2.73 4.90 -5.06
CA ARG A 257 -3.61 5.76 -4.25
C ARG A 257 -2.98 7.11 -3.93
N TRP A 258 -1.73 7.11 -3.48
CA TRP A 258 -1.05 8.36 -3.13
C TRP A 258 -0.70 9.22 -4.35
N LEU A 259 -0.54 8.60 -5.53
CA LEU A 259 -0.42 9.37 -6.77
C LEU A 259 -1.71 10.14 -7.10
N GLY A 260 -2.87 9.55 -6.80
CA GLY A 260 -4.16 10.25 -6.88
C GLY A 260 -4.21 11.48 -5.98
N LEU A 261 -3.73 11.36 -4.74
CA LEU A 261 -3.67 12.48 -3.79
C LEU A 261 -2.66 13.55 -4.24
N ALA A 262 -1.52 13.14 -4.81
CA ALA A 262 -0.54 14.07 -5.38
C ALA A 262 -1.13 14.86 -6.57
N ARG A 263 -1.93 14.22 -7.44
CA ARG A 263 -2.64 14.89 -8.53
C ARG A 263 -3.60 15.96 -7.98
N ARG A 264 -4.38 15.64 -6.94
CA ARG A 264 -5.26 16.64 -6.28
C ARG A 264 -4.46 17.80 -5.68
N SER A 265 -3.33 17.50 -5.05
CA SER A 265 -2.47 18.54 -4.48
C SER A 265 -1.93 19.49 -5.56
N LEU A 266 -1.56 18.94 -6.72
CA LEU A 266 -1.15 19.75 -7.86
C LEU A 266 -2.32 20.58 -8.42
N ASP A 267 -3.53 20.02 -8.53
CA ASP A 267 -4.72 20.77 -8.98
C ASP A 267 -4.98 21.97 -8.06
N ILE A 268 -4.93 21.81 -6.74
CA ILE A 268 -5.07 22.90 -5.75
C ILE A 268 -3.97 23.96 -5.96
N ALA A 269 -2.74 23.54 -6.19
CA ALA A 269 -1.63 24.48 -6.44
C ALA A 269 -1.78 25.23 -7.76
N LEU A 270 -2.29 24.57 -8.81
CA LEU A 270 -2.56 25.17 -10.11
C LEU A 270 -3.69 26.22 -10.03
N ASP A 271 -4.78 25.89 -9.32
CA ASP A 271 -5.87 26.84 -9.09
C ASP A 271 -5.35 28.08 -8.35
N ARG A 272 -4.59 27.87 -7.27
CA ARG A 272 -3.94 28.97 -6.54
C ARG A 272 -3.02 29.81 -7.41
N ALA A 273 -2.20 29.18 -8.27
CA ALA A 273 -1.27 29.88 -9.14
C ALA A 273 -1.98 30.72 -10.22
N GLN A 274 -3.19 30.34 -10.63
CA GLN A 274 -4.01 31.08 -11.57
C GLN A 274 -4.68 32.31 -10.92
N GLU A 275 -5.16 32.17 -9.68
CA GLU A 275 -5.94 33.19 -8.99
C GLU A 275 -5.06 34.25 -8.32
N ARG A 276 -3.85 33.86 -7.86
CA ARG A 276 -3.00 34.76 -7.07
C ARG A 276 -2.12 35.64 -7.93
N GLU A 277 -2.18 36.95 -7.71
CA GLU A 277 -1.26 37.94 -8.26
C GLU A 277 -0.16 38.31 -7.24
N LEU A 278 1.09 38.35 -7.70
CA LEU A 278 2.28 38.71 -6.93
C LEU A 278 3.22 39.54 -7.81
N PHE A 279 3.77 40.61 -7.25
CA PHE A 279 4.73 41.48 -7.95
C PHE A 279 4.25 41.99 -9.32
N GLY A 280 2.93 42.24 -9.45
CA GLY A 280 2.30 42.75 -10.66
C GLY A 280 2.05 41.74 -11.79
N ALA A 281 2.16 40.42 -11.49
CA ALA A 281 1.87 39.35 -12.44
C ALA A 281 1.10 38.19 -11.75
N PRO A 282 0.30 37.41 -12.51
CA PRO A 282 -0.23 36.15 -12.02
C PRO A 282 0.89 35.19 -11.57
N MET A 283 0.71 34.53 -10.46
CA MET A 283 1.74 33.61 -9.90
C MET A 283 2.18 32.56 -10.91
N LYS A 284 1.27 32.01 -11.72
CA LYS A 284 1.56 31.04 -12.78
C LYS A 284 2.61 31.52 -13.81
N ASP A 285 2.80 32.83 -13.95
CA ASP A 285 3.74 33.41 -14.90
C ASP A 285 5.10 33.75 -14.26
N LEU A 286 5.26 33.49 -12.96
CA LEU A 286 6.52 33.65 -12.25
C LEU A 286 7.40 32.42 -12.40
N GLY A 287 8.66 32.59 -12.81
CA GLY A 287 9.57 31.48 -13.14
C GLY A 287 9.77 30.45 -12.03
N LEU A 288 9.79 30.87 -10.74
CA LEU A 288 9.90 29.93 -9.61
C LEU A 288 8.64 29.08 -9.43
N ALA A 289 7.44 29.64 -9.63
CA ALA A 289 6.20 28.89 -9.60
C ALA A 289 6.12 27.89 -10.77
N GLN A 290 6.51 28.33 -11.97
CA GLN A 290 6.59 27.45 -13.15
C GLN A 290 7.56 26.28 -12.93
N HIS A 291 8.70 26.51 -12.29
CA HIS A 291 9.64 25.45 -11.92
C HIS A 291 9.00 24.41 -11.00
N LEU A 292 8.36 24.83 -9.91
CA LEU A 292 7.71 23.91 -8.96
C LEU A 292 6.57 23.12 -9.61
N ILE A 293 5.79 23.73 -10.48
CA ILE A 293 4.72 23.09 -11.25
C ILE A 293 5.31 22.05 -12.22
N ALA A 294 6.33 22.42 -13.00
CA ALA A 294 6.95 21.52 -13.97
C ALA A 294 7.57 20.29 -13.31
N GLU A 295 8.33 20.46 -12.22
CA GLU A 295 8.88 19.38 -11.42
C GLU A 295 7.79 18.46 -10.85
N SER A 296 6.62 19.02 -10.47
CA SER A 296 5.50 18.21 -9.97
C SER A 296 4.87 17.37 -11.08
N VAL A 297 4.70 17.92 -12.26
CA VAL A 297 4.22 17.19 -13.45
C VAL A 297 5.18 16.06 -13.81
N ILE A 298 6.50 16.31 -13.82
CA ILE A 298 7.53 15.30 -14.11
C ILE A 298 7.47 14.16 -13.09
N ASP A 299 7.39 14.46 -11.78
CA ASP A 299 7.28 13.48 -10.72
C ASP A 299 6.00 12.62 -10.85
N ILE A 300 4.87 13.22 -11.24
CA ILE A 300 3.60 12.52 -11.47
C ILE A 300 3.70 11.57 -12.67
N GLU A 301 4.19 12.06 -13.81
CA GLU A 301 4.23 11.26 -15.05
C GLU A 301 5.25 10.10 -14.93
N THR A 302 6.40 10.33 -14.31
CA THR A 302 7.39 9.27 -14.07
C THR A 302 6.88 8.24 -13.07
N SER A 303 6.12 8.67 -12.04
CA SER A 303 5.46 7.77 -11.10
C SER A 303 4.38 6.92 -11.79
N ASP A 304 3.56 7.50 -12.65
CA ASP A 304 2.53 6.77 -13.42
C ASP A 304 3.16 5.73 -14.36
N ALA A 305 4.25 6.08 -15.02
CA ALA A 305 4.97 5.19 -15.93
C ALA A 305 5.56 3.97 -15.20
N ILE A 306 6.21 4.17 -14.03
CA ILE A 306 6.80 3.07 -13.27
C ILE A 306 5.73 2.18 -12.62
N ILE A 307 4.60 2.75 -12.17
CA ILE A 307 3.44 2.00 -11.66
C ILE A 307 2.90 1.10 -12.77
N SER A 308 2.66 1.64 -13.96
CA SER A 308 2.13 0.89 -15.11
C SER A 308 3.03 -0.28 -15.50
N LYS A 309 4.34 -0.03 -15.63
CA LYS A 309 5.33 -1.08 -15.90
C LYS A 309 5.32 -2.17 -14.83
N THR A 310 5.24 -1.78 -13.57
CA THR A 310 5.25 -2.74 -12.45
C THR A 310 3.98 -3.58 -12.43
N ALA A 311 2.83 -2.98 -12.68
CA ALA A 311 1.54 -3.67 -12.74
C ALA A 311 1.52 -4.75 -13.85
N GLN A 312 2.01 -4.43 -15.05
CA GLN A 312 2.17 -5.40 -16.15
C GLN A 312 3.09 -6.54 -15.77
N LEU A 313 4.22 -6.26 -15.11
CA LEU A 313 5.14 -7.30 -14.67
C LEU A 313 4.55 -8.18 -13.57
N LEU A 314 3.76 -7.63 -12.64
CA LEU A 314 3.07 -8.43 -11.61
C LEU A 314 2.07 -9.41 -12.24
N GLU A 315 1.44 -9.05 -13.37
CA GLU A 315 0.52 -9.93 -14.09
C GLU A 315 1.25 -11.02 -14.89
N THR A 316 2.34 -10.65 -15.60
CA THR A 316 3.00 -11.53 -16.58
C THR A 316 4.19 -12.31 -16.02
N ASP A 317 4.94 -11.72 -15.07
CA ASP A 317 6.08 -12.31 -14.37
C ASP A 317 6.10 -11.82 -12.91
N PRO A 318 5.33 -12.46 -12.02
CA PRO A 318 5.17 -12.03 -10.64
C PRO A 318 6.49 -11.87 -9.87
N ARG A 319 7.51 -12.66 -10.22
CA ARG A 319 8.85 -12.55 -9.60
C ARG A 319 9.54 -11.24 -9.95
N SER A 320 9.59 -10.90 -11.23
CA SER A 320 10.13 -9.63 -11.72
C SER A 320 9.27 -8.45 -11.27
N GLY A 321 7.94 -8.62 -11.27
CA GLY A 321 6.98 -7.65 -10.76
C GLY A 321 7.19 -7.33 -9.27
N SER A 322 7.39 -8.33 -8.42
CA SER A 322 7.70 -8.14 -7.00
C SER A 322 9.05 -7.41 -6.80
N ALA A 323 10.06 -7.71 -7.62
CA ALA A 323 11.32 -6.98 -7.60
C ALA A 323 11.15 -5.51 -8.03
N MET A 324 10.35 -5.27 -9.09
CA MET A 324 10.06 -3.92 -9.60
C MET A 324 9.19 -3.13 -8.62
N SER A 325 8.27 -3.77 -7.84
CA SER A 325 7.47 -3.07 -6.84
C SER A 325 8.31 -2.37 -5.77
N SER A 326 9.49 -2.91 -5.44
CA SER A 326 10.46 -2.22 -4.57
C SER A 326 11.00 -0.94 -5.22
N VAL A 327 11.28 -0.95 -6.52
CA VAL A 327 11.76 0.23 -7.26
C VAL A 327 10.66 1.28 -7.36
N ALA A 328 9.44 0.85 -7.74
CA ALA A 328 8.28 1.73 -7.82
C ALA A 328 7.97 2.38 -6.46
N LYS A 329 7.98 1.61 -5.38
CA LYS A 329 7.72 2.10 -4.02
C LYS A 329 8.71 3.19 -3.60
N VAL A 330 10.00 2.98 -3.80
CA VAL A 330 11.04 3.98 -3.46
C VAL A 330 10.85 5.25 -4.26
N HIS A 331 10.71 5.12 -5.59
CA HIS A 331 10.50 6.27 -6.46
C HIS A 331 9.23 7.04 -6.11
N CYS A 332 8.09 6.35 -6.09
CA CYS A 332 6.79 7.00 -5.86
C CYS A 332 6.66 7.63 -4.47
N SER A 333 7.17 6.97 -3.40
CA SER A 333 7.09 7.54 -2.06
C SER A 333 7.88 8.85 -1.91
N ASP A 334 9.01 8.98 -2.63
CA ASP A 334 9.79 10.20 -2.67
C ASP A 334 9.15 11.26 -3.59
N ALA A 335 8.72 10.88 -4.79
CA ALA A 335 8.12 11.77 -5.78
C ALA A 335 6.78 12.37 -5.29
N ILE A 336 5.87 11.53 -4.81
CA ILE A 336 4.56 11.95 -4.28
C ILE A 336 4.73 12.95 -3.13
N HIS A 337 5.65 12.68 -2.21
CA HIS A 337 5.95 13.59 -1.12
C HIS A 337 6.43 14.95 -1.64
N ARG A 338 7.35 14.99 -2.64
CA ARG A 338 7.81 16.24 -3.24
C ARG A 338 6.70 17.01 -3.93
N VAL A 339 5.78 16.34 -4.63
CA VAL A 339 4.63 17.01 -5.28
C VAL A 339 3.76 17.71 -4.25
N ILE A 340 3.40 17.03 -3.16
CA ILE A 340 2.56 17.60 -2.11
C ILE A 340 3.28 18.73 -1.39
N ASP A 341 4.58 18.58 -1.09
CA ASP A 341 5.41 19.60 -0.46
C ASP A 341 5.50 20.87 -1.33
N ARG A 342 5.68 20.72 -2.65
CA ARG A 342 5.65 21.87 -3.59
C ARG A 342 4.28 22.53 -3.66
N ALA A 343 3.20 21.76 -3.57
CA ALA A 343 1.84 22.30 -3.52
C ALA A 343 1.62 23.15 -2.25
N VAL A 344 2.11 22.67 -1.09
CA VAL A 344 2.13 23.46 0.15
C VAL A 344 2.92 24.75 -0.06
N GLN A 345 4.11 24.67 -0.66
CA GLN A 345 4.96 25.84 -0.91
C GLN A 345 4.29 26.88 -1.83
N ILE A 346 3.63 26.44 -2.91
CA ILE A 346 2.90 27.32 -3.84
C ILE A 346 1.73 28.01 -3.14
N CYS A 347 1.02 27.30 -2.26
CA CYS A 347 -0.12 27.84 -1.53
C CYS A 347 0.29 28.71 -0.32
N GLY A 348 1.57 28.70 0.08
CA GLY A 348 2.12 29.55 1.13
C GLY A 348 1.44 29.36 2.49
N GLY A 349 1.03 30.43 3.17
CA GLY A 349 0.38 30.39 4.48
C GLY A 349 -0.88 29.52 4.51
N ASP A 350 -1.70 29.55 3.44
CA ASP A 350 -2.89 28.71 3.34
C ASP A 350 -2.51 27.20 3.21
N GLY A 351 -1.37 26.91 2.57
CA GLY A 351 -0.87 25.53 2.40
C GLY A 351 -0.44 24.85 3.70
N VAL A 352 -0.02 25.63 4.71
CA VAL A 352 0.39 25.10 6.03
C VAL A 352 -0.69 25.25 7.09
N SER A 353 -1.85 25.80 6.73
CA SER A 353 -2.99 26.04 7.62
C SER A 353 -4.13 25.04 7.34
N ASP A 354 -5.16 25.06 8.19
CA ASP A 354 -6.39 24.29 7.98
C ASP A 354 -7.30 24.86 6.88
N GLY A 355 -6.92 25.99 6.26
CA GLY A 355 -7.65 26.59 5.13
C GLY A 355 -7.58 25.75 3.84
N LEU A 356 -6.53 24.95 3.69
CA LEU A 356 -6.38 23.96 2.61
C LEU A 356 -6.00 22.60 3.20
N PRO A 357 -6.35 21.49 2.55
CA PRO A 357 -6.07 20.16 3.08
C PRO A 357 -4.61 19.70 2.89
N LEU A 358 -3.74 20.54 2.33
CA LEU A 358 -2.39 20.15 1.88
C LEU A 358 -1.47 19.73 3.01
N ALA A 359 -1.51 20.42 4.16
CA ALA A 359 -0.72 20.06 5.35
C ALA A 359 -1.12 18.65 5.86
N GLN A 360 -2.41 18.34 5.85
CA GLN A 360 -2.90 16.99 6.18
C GLN A 360 -2.40 15.96 5.14
N TYR A 361 -2.47 16.26 3.85
CA TYR A 361 -2.02 15.35 2.79
C TYR A 361 -0.52 15.04 2.92
N LEU A 362 0.29 16.04 3.28
CA LEU A 362 1.71 15.84 3.54
C LEU A 362 1.94 14.85 4.70
N ASN A 363 1.15 14.96 5.78
CA ASN A 363 1.19 14.04 6.90
C ASN A 363 0.74 12.62 6.50
N GLU A 364 -0.31 12.49 5.69
CA GLU A 364 -0.82 11.18 5.22
C GLU A 364 0.21 10.41 4.38
N VAL A 365 0.96 11.09 3.52
CA VAL A 365 1.92 10.42 2.63
C VAL A 365 3.31 10.23 3.25
N ARG A 366 3.67 10.97 4.30
CA ARG A 366 5.02 10.90 4.89
C ARG A 366 5.39 9.49 5.38
N PRO A 367 4.50 8.74 6.05
CA PRO A 367 4.77 7.38 6.51
C PRO A 367 5.01 6.38 5.37
N PHE A 368 4.58 6.66 4.14
CA PHE A 368 4.78 5.76 2.99
C PHE A 368 6.26 5.47 2.70
N ARG A 369 7.18 6.33 3.11
CA ARG A 369 8.63 6.05 3.03
C ARG A 369 9.09 4.97 4.02
N ILE A 370 8.24 4.61 5.01
CA ILE A 370 8.58 3.75 6.15
C ILE A 370 7.86 2.41 6.08
N TYR A 371 6.53 2.42 5.95
CA TYR A 371 5.76 1.18 5.96
C TYR A 371 5.96 0.35 4.69
N ASP A 372 5.55 -0.92 4.74
CA ASP A 372 5.77 -1.98 3.72
C ASP A 372 7.25 -2.15 3.33
N GLY A 373 8.12 -1.86 4.28
CA GLY A 373 9.57 -1.81 4.18
C GLY A 373 10.10 -0.38 3.97
N PRO A 374 11.01 0.10 4.84
CA PRO A 374 11.65 1.41 4.66
C PRO A 374 12.35 1.53 3.32
N ASN A 375 12.39 2.74 2.75
CA ASN A 375 13.07 3.00 1.50
C ASN A 375 14.52 2.51 1.51
N GLU A 376 15.20 2.58 2.65
CA GLU A 376 16.58 2.12 2.86
C GLU A 376 16.71 0.61 2.66
N THR A 377 15.80 -0.18 3.23
CA THR A 377 15.75 -1.64 3.03
C THR A 377 15.51 -2.00 1.57
N HIS A 378 14.61 -1.29 0.89
CA HIS A 378 14.38 -1.49 -0.55
C HIS A 378 15.60 -1.10 -1.38
N LYS A 379 16.24 0.04 -1.10
CA LYS A 379 17.47 0.49 -1.80
C LYS A 379 18.60 -0.53 -1.64
N TRP A 380 18.79 -1.06 -0.42
CA TRP A 380 19.73 -2.15 -0.17
C TRP A 380 19.42 -3.39 -1.01
N ALA A 381 18.17 -3.85 -1.02
CA ALA A 381 17.74 -5.03 -1.78
C ALA A 381 17.88 -4.83 -3.30
N ILE A 382 17.58 -3.62 -3.82
CA ILE A 382 17.74 -3.24 -5.24
C ILE A 382 19.22 -3.31 -5.64
N ALA A 383 20.10 -2.67 -4.86
CA ALA A 383 21.54 -2.66 -5.12
C ALA A 383 22.14 -4.08 -5.10
N ARG A 384 21.74 -4.91 -4.10
CA ARG A 384 22.19 -6.30 -3.99
C ARG A 384 21.75 -7.15 -5.19
N ARG A 385 20.51 -6.99 -5.67
CA ARG A 385 20.01 -7.70 -6.87
C ARG A 385 20.79 -7.28 -8.11
N ALA A 386 21.02 -5.99 -8.33
CA ALA A 386 21.77 -5.48 -9.47
C ALA A 386 23.21 -6.01 -9.48
N SER A 387 23.91 -5.96 -8.33
CA SER A 387 25.25 -6.49 -8.18
C SER A 387 25.32 -8.00 -8.43
N THR A 388 24.33 -8.77 -7.93
CA THR A 388 24.27 -10.22 -8.15
C THR A 388 23.98 -10.55 -9.61
N ALA A 389 23.10 -9.82 -10.27
CA ALA A 389 22.81 -10.00 -11.70
C ALA A 389 24.05 -9.75 -12.54
N ARG A 390 24.79 -8.66 -12.26
CA ARG A 390 26.04 -8.36 -12.99
C ARG A 390 27.11 -9.44 -12.76
N ARG A 391 27.30 -9.91 -11.53
CA ARG A 391 28.23 -11.01 -11.23
C ARG A 391 27.91 -12.26 -12.04
N ARG A 392 26.64 -12.69 -12.07
CA ARG A 392 26.19 -13.87 -12.83
C ARG A 392 26.41 -13.70 -14.34
N ALA A 393 26.18 -12.52 -14.90
CA ALA A 393 26.41 -12.22 -16.30
C ALA A 393 27.91 -12.34 -16.66
N VAL A 394 28.78 -11.85 -15.79
CA VAL A 394 30.25 -11.98 -15.96
C VAL A 394 30.70 -13.44 -15.83
N GLU A 395 30.18 -14.18 -14.87
CA GLU A 395 30.41 -15.63 -14.68
C GLU A 395 29.92 -16.42 -15.91
N GLY A 396 28.84 -15.96 -16.57
CA GLY A 396 28.26 -16.51 -17.79
C GLY A 396 28.99 -16.08 -19.10
N GLY A 397 30.10 -15.36 -19.02
CA GLY A 397 30.95 -15.01 -20.17
C GLY A 397 30.79 -13.58 -20.69
N GLU A 398 29.94 -12.72 -20.10
CA GLU A 398 29.89 -11.32 -20.46
C GLU A 398 31.21 -10.60 -20.05
N PRO A 399 31.81 -9.73 -20.92
CA PRO A 399 33.04 -9.02 -20.59
C PRO A 399 32.82 -8.03 -19.42
N ARG A 400 33.83 -7.89 -18.57
CA ARG A 400 33.90 -6.81 -17.61
C ARG A 400 34.04 -5.49 -18.34
N GLN A 401 33.09 -4.56 -18.21
CA GLN A 401 33.18 -3.20 -18.73
C GLN A 401 34.16 -2.40 -17.84
N GLY A 402 35.06 -1.65 -18.40
CA GLY A 402 35.99 -0.77 -17.64
C GLY A 402 37.49 -1.14 -17.67
N HIS A 403 37.88 -2.22 -18.34
CA HIS A 403 39.32 -2.52 -18.57
C HIS A 403 39.80 -2.26 -20.00
N ALA A 404 39.00 -1.61 -20.84
CA ALA A 404 39.29 -1.38 -22.25
C ALA A 404 39.71 0.06 -22.59
N VAL A 405 40.04 0.89 -21.63
CA VAL A 405 40.59 2.23 -21.93
C VAL A 405 41.83 2.44 -21.08
N VAL A 406 42.93 2.22 -21.64
CA VAL A 406 44.31 2.66 -21.45
C VAL A 406 45.28 1.48 -21.70
N ARG A 407 45.38 1.04 -22.94
CA ARG A 407 46.56 0.40 -23.48
C ARG A 407 46.58 0.58 -24.99
N ASP A 408 46.70 1.78 -25.46
CA ASP A 408 47.29 2.08 -26.75
C ASP A 408 47.56 3.58 -26.79
N GLY A 409 48.80 3.96 -26.64
CA GLY A 409 49.18 5.34 -26.86
C GLY A 409 50.20 5.90 -25.88
N ILE A 410 51.28 5.16 -25.55
CA ILE A 410 52.62 5.75 -25.34
C ILE A 410 53.60 4.72 -25.86
N ALA A 411 53.87 4.81 -27.16
CA ALA A 411 55.11 4.38 -27.73
C ALA A 411 55.66 5.58 -28.54
N HIS A 412 56.79 6.11 -28.09
CA HIS A 412 57.68 7.17 -28.58
C HIS A 412 57.38 8.59 -28.13
#